data_551ec7f3ab2ceb1c491079fc1543ea46
#
_entry.id   551ec7f3ab2ceb1c491079fc1543ea46
#
_cell.length_a   1.000
_cell.length_b   1.000
_cell.length_c   1.000
_cell.angle_alpha   90.00
_cell.angle_beta   90.00
_cell.angle_gamma   90.00
#
_symmetry.space_group_name_H-M   'P 1'
#
loop_
_entity.id
_entity.type
_entity.pdbx_description
1 polymer ?
#
loop_
_entity_poly.entity_id
_entity_poly.type
_entity_poly.pdbx_seq_one_letter_code
_entity_poly.pdbx_strand_id
1 'polypeptide(L)'
;MDFFGSDTSLQPVSIKSFNSKLNEWISFFPSCSRSLLTIVMFPEYAMEVLNRCITTNTNTNKHVYIMAVLSMIRHRRDIVGTMPIKDIEAYRKRWADIFAENEAPIIQRRLENKPTILQQSKGGSKMTFNQIVEKRDKLPMGSIEHLLISMYTMIPPTRADYFELEVVRGDTEPVSKNYLRIQDDEKSGTRMDTVLRDFKTAKTYKEIRNELPVELVEVVKASLEKTPRKYLFMNANGKPHTRNSFTLWTRRVLSRIFGTDFTLVFFRHAFATHYVMNIDLRTMTDAQIKEISDKMG
;
A
#
# COMPACT_ATOMS: atom_id res chain seq x y z
N MET A 1 1.01 25.90 -4.32
CA MET A 1 1.72 26.10 -5.61
C MET A 1 1.91 24.75 -6.29
N ASP A 2 1.88 24.71 -7.60
CA ASP A 2 2.26 23.55 -8.38
C ASP A 2 3.71 23.71 -8.85
N PHE A 3 4.63 22.94 -8.25
CA PHE A 3 6.05 22.99 -8.55
C PHE A 3 6.47 22.12 -9.72
N PHE A 4 5.61 21.21 -10.15
CA PHE A 4 5.95 20.20 -11.17
C PHE A 4 5.24 20.44 -12.52
N GLY A 5 4.15 21.21 -12.56
CA GLY A 5 3.40 21.47 -13.78
C GLY A 5 2.94 20.21 -14.50
N SER A 6 2.71 20.31 -15.80
CA SER A 6 2.26 19.20 -16.66
C SER A 6 3.39 18.41 -17.33
N ASP A 7 4.61 18.95 -17.32
CA ASP A 7 5.75 18.36 -18.05
C ASP A 7 6.68 17.60 -17.12
N THR A 8 6.28 16.41 -16.72
CA THR A 8 7.16 15.53 -15.94
C THR A 8 6.99 14.08 -16.34
N SER A 9 8.07 13.33 -16.24
CA SER A 9 8.05 11.86 -16.31
C SER A 9 7.49 11.23 -15.03
N LEU A 10 7.10 12.05 -14.05
CA LEU A 10 6.56 11.60 -12.76
C LEU A 10 5.11 11.18 -12.89
N GLN A 11 4.70 10.26 -12.03
CA GLN A 11 3.29 9.88 -11.91
C GLN A 11 2.46 11.02 -11.29
N PRO A 12 1.20 11.25 -11.73
CA PRO A 12 0.33 12.30 -11.16
C PRO A 12 0.17 12.21 -9.63
N VAL A 13 0.11 10.99 -9.11
CA VAL A 13 0.02 10.75 -7.65
C VAL A 13 1.31 11.21 -6.92
N SER A 14 2.48 11.00 -7.52
CA SER A 14 3.75 11.46 -6.96
C SER A 14 3.85 12.98 -7.01
N ILE A 15 3.45 13.61 -8.12
CA ILE A 15 3.38 15.06 -8.28
C ILE A 15 2.52 15.67 -7.19
N LYS A 16 1.30 15.14 -6.99
CA LYS A 16 0.39 15.63 -5.94
C LYS A 16 1.01 15.52 -4.55
N SER A 17 1.65 14.40 -4.24
CA SER A 17 2.31 14.16 -2.96
C SER A 17 3.49 15.12 -2.75
N PHE A 18 4.36 15.28 -3.74
CA PHE A 18 5.53 16.15 -3.66
C PHE A 18 5.13 17.62 -3.57
N ASN A 19 4.17 18.07 -4.36
CA ASN A 19 3.62 19.43 -4.24
C ASN A 19 3.07 19.70 -2.85
N SER A 20 2.30 18.77 -2.29
CA SER A 20 1.78 18.90 -0.93
C SER A 20 2.91 19.04 0.10
N LYS A 21 3.95 18.21 0.00
CA LYS A 21 5.07 18.24 0.94
C LYS A 21 5.96 19.49 0.81
N LEU A 22 6.21 19.94 -0.40
CA LEU A 22 6.96 21.18 -0.61
C LEU A 22 6.18 22.41 -0.12
N ASN A 23 4.88 22.50 -0.39
CA ASN A 23 4.04 23.59 0.11
C ASN A 23 3.97 23.59 1.64
N GLU A 24 3.81 22.42 2.27
CA GLU A 24 3.85 22.25 3.72
C GLU A 24 5.19 22.71 4.29
N TRP A 25 6.32 22.28 3.69
CA TRP A 25 7.65 22.63 4.15
C TRP A 25 7.93 24.13 4.02
N ILE A 26 7.58 24.74 2.89
CA ILE A 26 7.71 26.19 2.67
C ILE A 26 6.92 26.97 3.73
N SER A 27 5.74 26.48 4.15
CA SER A 27 4.91 27.14 5.14
C SER A 27 5.55 27.20 6.54
N PHE A 28 6.54 26.36 6.82
CA PHE A 28 7.27 26.34 8.09
C PHE A 28 8.28 27.49 8.22
N PHE A 29 8.67 28.10 7.10
CA PHE A 29 9.64 29.18 7.11
C PHE A 29 8.99 30.54 7.46
N PRO A 30 9.75 31.46 8.08
CA PRO A 30 9.33 32.84 8.25
C PRO A 30 8.97 33.51 6.91
N SER A 31 8.07 34.47 6.92
CA SER A 31 7.55 35.11 5.69
C SER A 31 8.64 35.66 4.76
N CYS A 32 9.75 36.20 5.33
CA CYS A 32 10.87 36.72 4.60
C CYS A 32 11.73 35.68 3.87
N SER A 33 11.65 34.40 4.26
CA SER A 33 12.42 33.27 3.69
C SER A 33 11.54 32.17 3.10
N ARG A 34 10.24 32.40 2.93
CA ARG A 34 9.27 31.46 2.33
C ARG A 34 9.51 31.27 0.85
N SER A 35 10.48 30.46 0.51
CA SER A 35 10.85 30.20 -0.87
C SER A 35 11.29 28.75 -1.05
N LEU A 36 10.95 28.17 -2.20
CA LEU A 36 11.50 26.88 -2.60
C LEU A 36 13.02 26.95 -2.76
N LEU A 37 13.54 28.08 -3.24
CA LEU A 37 14.98 28.31 -3.37
C LEU A 37 15.68 28.30 -2.00
N THR A 38 15.04 28.78 -0.95
CA THR A 38 15.58 28.68 0.42
C THR A 38 15.80 27.23 0.83
N ILE A 39 14.86 26.35 0.51
CA ILE A 39 15.02 24.92 0.79
C ILE A 39 16.20 24.36 -0.01
N VAL A 40 16.26 24.64 -1.31
CA VAL A 40 17.31 24.08 -2.19
C VAL A 40 18.70 24.55 -1.80
N MET A 41 18.86 25.86 -1.56
CA MET A 41 20.16 26.50 -1.34
C MET A 41 20.72 26.32 0.08
N PHE A 42 19.86 26.08 1.06
CA PHE A 42 20.26 25.96 2.48
C PHE A 42 19.79 24.62 3.07
N PRO A 43 20.33 23.47 2.61
CA PRO A 43 19.86 22.15 2.98
C PRO A 43 19.84 21.90 4.49
N GLU A 44 20.89 22.29 5.21
CA GLU A 44 21.01 22.09 6.66
C GLU A 44 19.95 22.87 7.42
N TYR A 45 19.79 24.16 7.08
CA TYR A 45 18.76 24.99 7.67
C TYR A 45 17.35 24.49 7.34
N ALA A 46 17.13 24.07 6.10
CA ALA A 46 15.86 23.49 5.69
C ALA A 46 15.53 22.21 6.50
N MET A 47 16.50 21.33 6.71
CA MET A 47 16.32 20.14 7.54
C MET A 47 16.11 20.47 9.01
N GLU A 48 16.77 21.49 9.54
CA GLU A 48 16.55 21.96 10.91
C GLU A 48 15.11 22.46 11.10
N VAL A 49 14.62 23.31 10.17
CA VAL A 49 13.23 23.79 10.17
C VAL A 49 12.25 22.61 10.07
N LEU A 50 12.51 21.66 9.16
CA LEU A 50 11.68 20.45 9.01
C LEU A 50 11.62 19.66 10.32
N ASN A 51 12.75 19.40 10.94
CA ASN A 51 12.85 18.60 12.17
C ASN A 51 12.08 19.24 13.36
N ARG A 52 11.99 20.56 13.40
CA ARG A 52 11.24 21.29 14.45
C ARG A 52 9.74 21.31 14.20
N CYS A 53 9.32 21.37 12.93
CA CYS A 53 7.93 21.71 12.58
C CYS A 53 7.08 20.52 12.19
N ILE A 54 7.66 19.40 11.71
CA ILE A 54 6.85 18.22 11.35
C ILE A 54 6.29 17.51 12.57
N THR A 55 4.99 17.20 12.52
CA THR A 55 4.26 16.51 13.61
C THR A 55 4.79 15.10 13.87
N THR A 56 5.21 14.39 12.81
CA THR A 56 5.75 13.03 12.90
C THR A 56 7.20 13.03 12.43
N ASN A 57 8.12 13.27 13.36
CA ASN A 57 9.55 13.35 13.08
C ASN A 57 10.18 11.95 12.97
N THR A 58 9.91 11.25 11.88
CA THR A 58 10.53 9.95 11.55
C THR A 58 11.30 10.03 10.25
N ASN A 59 12.36 9.23 10.12
CA ASN A 59 13.13 9.17 8.87
C ASN A 59 12.26 8.81 7.67
N THR A 60 11.28 7.93 7.84
CA THR A 60 10.31 7.56 6.77
C THR A 60 9.45 8.75 6.34
N ASN A 61 9.03 9.61 7.27
CA ASN A 61 8.26 10.80 6.91
C ASN A 61 9.16 11.84 6.23
N LYS A 62 10.34 12.12 6.78
CA LYS A 62 11.34 13.03 6.19
C LYS A 62 11.77 12.62 4.79
N HIS A 63 11.87 11.32 4.53
CA HIS A 63 12.22 10.76 3.23
C HIS A 63 11.35 11.34 2.10
N VAL A 64 10.03 11.50 2.32
CA VAL A 64 9.13 12.02 1.28
C VAL A 64 9.42 13.50 0.97
N TYR A 65 9.76 14.30 1.97
CA TYR A 65 10.15 15.71 1.78
C TYR A 65 11.46 15.83 1.00
N ILE A 66 12.48 15.06 1.39
CA ILE A 66 13.80 15.07 0.73
C ILE A 66 13.65 14.58 -0.73
N MET A 67 12.87 13.53 -0.97
CA MET A 67 12.57 13.05 -2.31
C MET A 67 11.85 14.10 -3.17
N ALA A 68 10.97 14.92 -2.59
CA ALA A 68 10.31 15.99 -3.31
C ALA A 68 11.30 17.06 -3.78
N VAL A 69 12.28 17.42 -2.94
CA VAL A 69 13.35 18.38 -3.31
C VAL A 69 14.26 17.80 -4.39
N LEU A 70 14.74 16.56 -4.22
CA LEU A 70 15.58 15.90 -5.23
C LEU A 70 14.87 15.76 -6.57
N SER A 71 13.58 15.42 -6.54
CA SER A 71 12.75 15.31 -7.74
C SER A 71 12.59 16.68 -8.41
N MET A 72 12.37 17.73 -7.62
CA MET A 72 12.27 19.10 -8.12
C MET A 72 13.57 19.55 -8.78
N ILE A 73 14.72 19.37 -8.15
CA ILE A 73 16.03 19.71 -8.71
C ILE A 73 16.29 18.95 -10.03
N ARG A 74 15.81 17.72 -10.13
CA ARG A 74 15.98 16.89 -11.34
C ARG A 74 15.09 17.33 -12.49
N HIS A 75 13.82 17.63 -12.23
CA HIS A 75 12.79 17.77 -13.28
C HIS A 75 12.43 19.24 -13.59
N ARG A 76 12.76 20.19 -12.71
CA ARG A 76 12.36 21.60 -12.84
C ARG A 76 13.57 22.52 -12.92
N ARG A 77 14.31 22.37 -14.01
CA ARG A 77 15.47 23.24 -14.31
C ARG A 77 15.10 24.71 -14.48
N ASP A 78 13.86 25.00 -14.85
CA ASP A 78 13.34 26.37 -14.94
C ASP A 78 13.30 27.09 -13.57
N ILE A 79 13.03 26.35 -12.49
CA ILE A 79 13.02 26.92 -11.12
C ILE A 79 14.44 27.13 -10.60
N VAL A 80 15.36 26.23 -10.91
CA VAL A 80 16.77 26.29 -10.46
C VAL A 80 17.71 26.87 -11.52
N GLY A 81 17.21 27.09 -12.73
CA GLY A 81 18.01 27.49 -13.91
C GLY A 81 18.57 28.91 -13.86
N THR A 82 18.18 29.73 -12.87
CA THR A 82 18.81 31.03 -12.56
C THR A 82 20.13 30.87 -11.82
N MET A 83 20.46 29.66 -11.35
CA MET A 83 21.70 29.35 -10.65
C MET A 83 22.77 28.87 -11.62
N PRO A 84 24.08 29.15 -11.36
CA PRO A 84 25.17 28.53 -12.09
C PRO A 84 25.10 27.00 -12.01
N ILE A 85 25.38 26.32 -13.12
CA ILE A 85 25.27 24.82 -13.21
C ILE A 85 26.05 24.11 -12.11
N LYS A 86 27.28 24.60 -11.83
CA LYS A 86 28.15 24.08 -10.76
C LYS A 86 27.48 24.11 -9.37
N ASP A 87 26.70 25.16 -9.11
CA ASP A 87 26.03 25.33 -7.82
C ASP A 87 24.82 24.38 -7.72
N ILE A 88 24.09 24.18 -8.83
CA ILE A 88 22.98 23.19 -8.90
C ILE A 88 23.50 21.78 -8.61
N GLU A 89 24.65 21.41 -9.18
CA GLU A 89 25.27 20.10 -8.95
C GLU A 89 25.74 19.95 -7.49
N ALA A 90 26.29 21.00 -6.89
CA ALA A 90 26.67 21.00 -5.49
C ALA A 90 25.46 20.81 -4.57
N TYR A 91 24.36 21.55 -4.79
CA TYR A 91 23.13 21.38 -4.03
C TYR A 91 22.52 20.00 -4.23
N ARG A 92 22.49 19.49 -5.47
CA ARG A 92 22.01 18.14 -5.76
C ARG A 92 22.82 17.08 -5.03
N LYS A 93 24.14 17.20 -5.01
CA LYS A 93 25.02 16.28 -4.27
C LYS A 93 24.70 16.36 -2.78
N ARG A 94 24.65 17.57 -2.20
CA ARG A 94 24.36 17.72 -0.76
C ARG A 94 23.00 17.14 -0.36
N TRP A 95 21.96 17.36 -1.18
CA TRP A 95 20.65 16.74 -0.96
C TRP A 95 20.67 15.22 -1.11
N ALA A 96 21.50 14.68 -2.00
CA ALA A 96 21.70 13.23 -2.13
C ALA A 96 22.40 12.63 -0.90
N ASP A 97 23.37 13.34 -0.32
CA ASP A 97 24.04 12.92 0.92
C ASP A 97 23.05 12.92 2.09
N ILE A 98 22.27 13.99 2.26
CA ILE A 98 21.19 14.06 3.27
C ILE A 98 20.17 12.93 3.09
N PHE A 99 19.81 12.62 1.83
CA PHE A 99 18.94 11.50 1.53
C PHE A 99 19.53 10.17 2.01
N ALA A 100 20.79 9.91 1.69
CA ALA A 100 21.49 8.68 2.09
C ALA A 100 21.60 8.58 3.63
N GLU A 101 21.95 9.67 4.31
CA GLU A 101 21.99 9.75 5.77
C GLU A 101 20.61 9.42 6.40
N ASN A 102 19.53 9.96 5.83
CA ASN A 102 18.17 9.69 6.31
C ASN A 102 17.69 8.29 5.98
N GLU A 103 18.12 7.70 4.87
CA GLU A 103 17.69 6.38 4.42
C GLU A 103 18.43 5.24 5.14
N ALA A 104 19.68 5.43 5.53
CA ALA A 104 20.48 4.41 6.18
C ALA A 104 19.80 3.72 7.38
N PRO A 105 19.19 4.45 8.35
CA PRO A 105 18.46 3.81 9.45
C PRO A 105 17.20 3.07 9.00
N ILE A 106 16.59 3.48 7.88
CA ILE A 106 15.42 2.81 7.30
C ILE A 106 15.83 1.46 6.72
N ILE A 107 16.94 1.44 5.95
CA ILE A 107 17.51 0.23 5.35
C ILE A 107 17.96 -0.73 6.46
N GLN A 108 18.73 -0.24 7.44
CA GLN A 108 19.20 -1.06 8.55
C GLN A 108 18.05 -1.75 9.30
N ARG A 109 16.97 -1.01 9.61
CA ARG A 109 15.79 -1.58 10.24
C ARG A 109 15.13 -2.66 9.39
N ARG A 110 15.09 -2.48 8.05
CA ARG A 110 14.55 -3.48 7.12
C ARG A 110 15.41 -4.75 7.10
N LEU A 111 16.73 -4.60 7.04
CA LEU A 111 17.67 -5.73 7.09
C LEU A 111 17.55 -6.53 8.40
N GLU A 112 17.29 -5.84 9.50
CA GLU A 112 17.08 -6.45 10.81
C GLU A 112 15.66 -6.97 11.03
N ASN A 113 14.77 -6.88 10.03
CA ASN A 113 13.34 -7.23 10.14
C ASN A 113 12.62 -6.54 11.33
N LYS A 114 13.12 -5.38 11.78
CA LYS A 114 12.55 -4.65 12.90
C LYS A 114 11.31 -3.87 12.45
N PRO A 115 10.18 -3.97 13.16
CA PRO A 115 8.98 -3.19 12.84
C PRO A 115 9.22 -1.69 13.05
N THR A 116 8.48 -0.85 12.34
CA THR A 116 8.52 0.61 12.54
C THR A 116 7.96 0.97 13.92
N ILE A 117 8.34 2.14 14.46
CA ILE A 117 7.80 2.67 15.72
C ILE A 117 6.25 2.69 15.68
N LEU A 118 5.67 3.11 14.56
CA LEU A 118 4.22 3.12 14.36
C LEU A 118 3.61 1.72 14.36
N GLN A 119 4.30 0.73 13.80
CA GLN A 119 3.85 -0.68 13.86
C GLN A 119 3.97 -1.23 15.28
N GLN A 120 5.04 -0.91 16.00
CA GLN A 120 5.22 -1.33 17.39
C GLN A 120 4.15 -0.77 18.33
N SER A 121 3.70 0.45 18.09
CA SER A 121 2.61 1.09 18.88
C SER A 121 1.23 0.50 18.59
N LYS A 122 1.06 -0.23 17.48
CA LYS A 122 -0.22 -0.85 17.09
C LYS A 122 -0.30 -2.29 17.57
N GLY A 123 -1.28 -2.61 18.39
CA GLY A 123 -1.49 -3.96 18.94
C GLY A 123 -1.63 -5.05 17.86
N GLY A 124 -2.20 -4.71 16.68
CA GLY A 124 -2.36 -5.64 15.56
C GLY A 124 -1.05 -6.19 15.01
N SER A 125 0.07 -5.49 15.16
CA SER A 125 1.39 -5.97 14.71
C SER A 125 1.94 -7.13 15.54
N LYS A 126 1.36 -7.40 16.71
CA LYS A 126 1.77 -8.48 17.62
C LYS A 126 0.98 -9.78 17.40
N MET A 127 -0.06 -9.76 16.56
CA MET A 127 -0.86 -10.95 16.29
C MET A 127 -0.15 -11.88 15.30
N THR A 128 -0.09 -13.15 15.66
CA THR A 128 0.40 -14.20 14.76
C THR A 128 -0.64 -14.56 13.71
N PHE A 129 -0.22 -15.16 12.61
CA PHE A 129 -1.13 -15.63 11.57
C PHE A 129 -2.16 -16.62 12.11
N ASN A 130 -1.74 -17.56 12.97
CA ASN A 130 -2.63 -18.54 13.59
C ASN A 130 -3.71 -17.88 14.46
N GLN A 131 -3.36 -16.84 15.24
CA GLN A 131 -4.35 -16.08 16.00
C GLN A 131 -5.37 -15.34 15.12
N ILE A 132 -4.95 -14.90 13.93
CA ILE A 132 -5.85 -14.30 12.96
C ILE A 132 -6.81 -15.35 12.40
N VAL A 133 -6.30 -16.52 12.04
CA VAL A 133 -7.10 -17.67 11.56
C VAL A 133 -8.11 -18.13 12.61
N GLU A 134 -7.69 -18.30 13.87
CA GLU A 134 -8.60 -18.66 14.97
C GLU A 134 -9.74 -17.66 15.16
N LYS A 135 -9.48 -16.38 14.98
CA LYS A 135 -10.51 -15.35 15.05
C LYS A 135 -11.45 -15.40 13.85
N ARG A 136 -10.93 -15.69 12.65
CA ARG A 136 -11.74 -15.92 11.44
C ARG A 136 -12.74 -17.06 11.66
N ASP A 137 -12.23 -18.19 12.15
CA ASP A 137 -13.02 -19.43 12.27
C ASP A 137 -14.14 -19.33 13.34
N LYS A 138 -14.04 -18.34 14.24
CA LYS A 138 -15.11 -18.02 15.20
C LYS A 138 -16.22 -17.12 14.65
N LEU A 139 -16.03 -16.56 13.44
CA LEU A 139 -17.03 -15.69 12.82
C LEU A 139 -18.13 -16.54 12.12
N PRO A 140 -19.37 -16.05 12.09
CA PRO A 140 -20.46 -16.77 11.41
C PRO A 140 -20.18 -16.94 9.92
N MET A 141 -20.30 -18.17 9.42
CA MET A 141 -20.23 -18.48 7.99
C MET A 141 -21.20 -17.60 7.20
N GLY A 142 -20.80 -17.12 6.04
CA GLY A 142 -21.60 -16.22 5.21
C GLY A 142 -21.64 -14.75 5.70
N SER A 143 -21.00 -14.41 6.84
CA SER A 143 -20.85 -13.01 7.23
C SER A 143 -19.82 -12.31 6.37
N ILE A 144 -19.96 -10.97 6.20
CA ILE A 144 -19.01 -10.18 5.43
C ILE A 144 -17.64 -10.11 6.12
N GLU A 145 -17.64 -10.19 7.45
CA GLU A 145 -16.46 -10.23 8.29
C GLU A 145 -15.66 -11.51 8.08
N HIS A 146 -16.35 -12.67 8.08
CA HIS A 146 -15.75 -13.97 7.81
C HIS A 146 -15.16 -14.00 6.40
N LEU A 147 -15.93 -13.58 5.39
CA LEU A 147 -15.46 -13.46 4.02
C LEU A 147 -14.23 -12.56 3.90
N LEU A 148 -14.27 -11.35 4.52
CA LEU A 148 -13.16 -10.42 4.46
C LEU A 148 -11.87 -11.07 4.97
N ILE A 149 -11.89 -11.68 6.15
CA ILE A 149 -10.68 -12.27 6.73
C ILE A 149 -10.24 -13.49 5.93
N SER A 150 -11.17 -14.30 5.41
CA SER A 150 -10.87 -15.47 4.57
C SER A 150 -10.13 -15.07 3.28
N MET A 151 -10.55 -14.00 2.61
CA MET A 151 -9.87 -13.46 1.42
C MET A 151 -8.43 -12.99 1.70
N TYR A 152 -8.08 -12.72 2.95
CA TYR A 152 -6.74 -12.28 3.34
C TYR A 152 -5.93 -13.34 4.10
N THR A 153 -6.49 -14.53 4.33
CA THR A 153 -5.82 -15.62 5.05
C THR A 153 -5.74 -16.93 4.27
N MET A 154 -6.63 -17.15 3.30
CA MET A 154 -6.67 -18.42 2.56
C MET A 154 -5.96 -18.32 1.19
N ILE A 155 -5.69 -17.12 0.72
CA ILE A 155 -4.86 -16.84 -0.47
C ILE A 155 -3.83 -15.76 -0.11
N PRO A 156 -2.76 -15.60 -0.92
CA PRO A 156 -1.75 -14.56 -0.67
C PRO A 156 -2.39 -13.17 -0.55
N PRO A 157 -2.22 -12.49 0.59
CA PRO A 157 -2.95 -11.24 0.86
C PRO A 157 -2.44 -10.08 0.01
N THR A 158 -3.34 -9.48 -0.76
CA THR A 158 -3.09 -8.24 -1.51
C THR A 158 -3.19 -7.01 -0.59
N ARG A 159 -3.05 -5.81 -1.14
CA ARG A 159 -3.32 -4.56 -0.42
C ARG A 159 -4.83 -4.32 -0.33
N ALA A 160 -5.29 -3.09 -0.51
CA ALA A 160 -6.72 -2.77 -0.57
C ALA A 160 -7.31 -3.00 -1.98
N ASP A 161 -6.86 -4.04 -2.69
CA ASP A 161 -7.12 -4.18 -4.13
C ASP A 161 -8.48 -4.85 -4.43
N TYR A 162 -9.17 -5.32 -3.38
CA TYR A 162 -10.56 -5.82 -3.48
C TYR A 162 -11.63 -4.72 -3.36
N PHE A 163 -11.25 -3.44 -3.40
CA PHE A 163 -12.14 -2.30 -3.14
C PHE A 163 -13.34 -2.22 -4.12
N GLU A 164 -13.18 -2.65 -5.37
CA GLU A 164 -14.23 -2.71 -6.39
C GLU A 164 -14.28 -4.08 -7.08
N LEU A 165 -14.07 -5.16 -6.32
CA LEU A 165 -14.05 -6.51 -6.85
C LEU A 165 -15.46 -6.93 -7.34
N GLU A 166 -15.68 -6.86 -8.67
CA GLU A 166 -16.93 -7.22 -9.31
C GLU A 166 -17.12 -8.73 -9.32
N VAL A 167 -18.33 -9.21 -9.02
CA VAL A 167 -18.67 -10.63 -9.09
C VAL A 167 -19.20 -10.93 -10.49
N VAL A 168 -18.48 -11.72 -11.27
CA VAL A 168 -18.79 -12.07 -12.65
C VAL A 168 -19.07 -13.56 -12.76
N ARG A 169 -20.13 -13.94 -13.47
CA ARG A 169 -20.53 -15.34 -13.66
C ARG A 169 -20.32 -15.78 -15.11
N GLY A 170 -19.78 -16.97 -15.27
CA GLY A 170 -19.52 -17.56 -16.59
C GLY A 170 -18.61 -16.67 -17.44
N ASP A 171 -18.96 -16.52 -18.71
CA ASP A 171 -18.19 -15.75 -19.70
C ASP A 171 -18.58 -14.27 -19.81
N THR A 172 -19.39 -13.77 -18.87
CA THR A 172 -19.77 -12.36 -18.82
C THR A 172 -18.52 -11.49 -18.74
N GLU A 173 -18.45 -10.46 -19.58
CA GLU A 173 -17.35 -9.49 -19.53
C GLU A 173 -17.47 -8.59 -18.31
N PRO A 174 -16.38 -8.45 -17.50
CA PRO A 174 -16.40 -7.58 -16.34
C PRO A 174 -16.41 -6.11 -16.74
N VAL A 175 -17.14 -5.28 -16.00
CA VAL A 175 -17.09 -3.82 -16.11
C VAL A 175 -15.89 -3.27 -15.32
N SER A 176 -15.61 -3.87 -14.16
CA SER A 176 -14.47 -3.47 -13.32
C SER A 176 -13.17 -4.12 -13.78
N LYS A 177 -12.04 -3.43 -13.57
CA LYS A 177 -10.70 -3.99 -13.82
C LYS A 177 -10.36 -5.13 -12.87
N ASN A 178 -10.92 -5.09 -11.64
CA ASN A 178 -10.75 -6.11 -10.62
C ASN A 178 -12.06 -6.88 -10.48
N TYR A 179 -12.01 -8.19 -10.63
CA TYR A 179 -13.20 -9.01 -10.56
C TYR A 179 -12.93 -10.39 -9.95
N LEU A 180 -13.98 -11.00 -9.41
CA LEU A 180 -14.06 -12.39 -9.02
C LEU A 180 -14.90 -13.10 -10.08
N ARG A 181 -14.32 -14.04 -10.81
CA ARG A 181 -15.03 -14.87 -11.79
C ARG A 181 -15.51 -16.16 -11.12
N ILE A 182 -16.77 -16.46 -11.34
CA ILE A 182 -17.42 -17.71 -10.89
C ILE A 182 -17.75 -18.52 -12.14
N GLN A 183 -17.21 -19.71 -12.23
CA GLN A 183 -17.45 -20.66 -13.32
C GLN A 183 -18.05 -21.94 -12.72
N ASP A 184 -19.27 -22.25 -13.11
CA ASP A 184 -19.95 -23.47 -12.71
C ASP A 184 -19.76 -24.50 -13.84
N ASP A 185 -19.17 -25.65 -13.51
CA ASP A 185 -18.96 -26.76 -14.41
C ASP A 185 -19.66 -27.97 -13.82
N GLU A 186 -20.52 -28.64 -14.63
CA GLU A 186 -21.31 -29.76 -14.18
C GLU A 186 -20.50 -30.98 -13.71
N LYS A 187 -19.23 -31.10 -14.20
CA LYS A 187 -18.36 -32.23 -13.89
C LYS A 187 -17.34 -31.91 -12.78
N SER A 188 -16.81 -30.72 -12.78
CA SER A 188 -15.73 -30.32 -11.86
C SER A 188 -16.19 -29.40 -10.72
N GLY A 189 -17.48 -29.05 -10.70
CA GLY A 189 -18.05 -28.16 -9.68
C GLY A 189 -17.74 -26.68 -9.94
N THR A 190 -17.99 -25.85 -8.94
CA THR A 190 -17.75 -24.40 -9.05
C THR A 190 -16.27 -24.07 -8.86
N ARG A 191 -15.68 -23.37 -9.80
CA ARG A 191 -14.37 -22.76 -9.70
C ARG A 191 -14.49 -21.25 -9.58
N MET A 192 -13.60 -20.65 -8.83
CA MET A 192 -13.53 -19.20 -8.69
C MET A 192 -12.09 -18.71 -8.79
N ASP A 193 -11.89 -17.60 -9.46
CA ASP A 193 -10.61 -16.90 -9.51
C ASP A 193 -10.77 -15.39 -9.32
N THR A 194 -9.84 -14.76 -8.61
CA THR A 194 -9.73 -13.32 -8.57
C THR A 194 -8.76 -12.83 -9.62
N VAL A 195 -9.15 -11.80 -10.36
CA VAL A 195 -8.32 -11.14 -11.34
C VAL A 195 -8.20 -9.67 -10.97
N LEU A 196 -6.96 -9.22 -10.74
CA LEU A 196 -6.66 -7.86 -10.35
C LEU A 196 -5.79 -7.20 -11.42
N ARG A 197 -6.27 -6.10 -12.01
CA ARG A 197 -5.59 -5.27 -13.02
C ARG A 197 -5.38 -3.83 -12.57
N ASP A 198 -6.14 -3.37 -11.56
CA ASP A 198 -5.95 -2.08 -10.90
C ASP A 198 -5.41 -2.28 -9.48
N PHE A 199 -4.07 -2.22 -9.35
CA PHE A 199 -3.37 -2.29 -8.08
C PHE A 199 -2.07 -1.48 -8.14
N LYS A 200 -1.46 -1.21 -6.99
CA LYS A 200 -0.34 -0.27 -6.85
C LYS A 200 0.84 -0.55 -7.80
N THR A 201 1.14 -1.81 -8.03
CA THR A 201 2.28 -2.29 -8.84
C THR A 201 1.86 -2.87 -10.19
N ALA A 202 0.65 -2.56 -10.69
CA ALA A 202 0.10 -3.08 -11.94
C ALA A 202 0.98 -2.78 -13.17
N LYS A 203 1.76 -1.70 -13.15
CA LYS A 203 2.72 -1.41 -14.23
C LYS A 203 3.82 -2.47 -14.35
N THR A 204 4.21 -3.07 -13.24
CA THR A 204 5.25 -4.10 -13.18
C THR A 204 4.67 -5.50 -13.44
N TYR A 205 3.59 -5.85 -12.74
CA TYR A 205 3.04 -7.19 -12.74
C TYR A 205 1.86 -7.38 -13.70
N LYS A 206 1.33 -6.30 -14.28
CA LYS A 206 0.20 -6.24 -15.23
C LYS A 206 -1.11 -6.81 -14.65
N GLU A 207 -1.14 -8.08 -14.33
CA GLU A 207 -2.30 -8.80 -13.80
C GLU A 207 -1.85 -9.73 -12.66
N ILE A 208 -2.65 -9.81 -11.60
CA ILE A 208 -2.54 -10.84 -10.57
C ILE A 208 -3.80 -11.70 -10.67
N ARG A 209 -3.60 -13.01 -10.83
CA ARG A 209 -4.69 -14.00 -10.83
C ARG A 209 -4.46 -15.00 -9.71
N ASN A 210 -5.48 -15.20 -8.86
CA ASN A 210 -5.46 -16.21 -7.83
C ASN A 210 -6.69 -17.12 -8.00
N GLU A 211 -6.48 -18.39 -8.29
CA GLU A 211 -7.51 -19.41 -8.16
C GLU A 211 -7.82 -19.59 -6.67
N LEU A 212 -9.11 -19.65 -6.34
CA LEU A 212 -9.56 -19.80 -4.96
C LEU A 212 -9.54 -21.29 -4.56
N PRO A 213 -8.95 -21.64 -3.41
CA PRO A 213 -9.08 -22.99 -2.86
C PRO A 213 -10.53 -23.30 -2.54
N VAL A 214 -10.89 -24.59 -2.54
CA VAL A 214 -12.27 -25.07 -2.39
C VAL A 214 -12.94 -24.50 -1.16
N GLU A 215 -12.23 -24.43 -0.04
CA GLU A 215 -12.74 -23.90 1.22
C GLU A 215 -13.10 -22.41 1.10
N LEU A 216 -12.33 -21.63 0.35
CA LEU A 216 -12.64 -20.21 0.11
C LEU A 216 -13.80 -20.05 -0.88
N VAL A 217 -13.93 -20.94 -1.85
CA VAL A 217 -15.10 -20.99 -2.75
C VAL A 217 -16.38 -21.14 -1.95
N GLU A 218 -16.42 -22.05 -0.97
CA GLU A 218 -17.57 -22.24 -0.09
C GLU A 218 -17.87 -21.01 0.79
N VAL A 219 -16.85 -20.34 1.28
CA VAL A 219 -17.02 -19.07 2.03
C VAL A 219 -17.65 -17.99 1.16
N VAL A 220 -17.17 -17.84 -0.09
CA VAL A 220 -17.71 -16.87 -1.05
C VAL A 220 -19.16 -17.19 -1.39
N LYS A 221 -19.47 -18.47 -1.70
CA LYS A 221 -20.84 -18.93 -1.98
C LYS A 221 -21.77 -18.58 -0.83
N ALA A 222 -21.46 -19.02 0.38
CA ALA A 222 -22.29 -18.77 1.56
C ALA A 222 -22.55 -17.27 1.79
N SER A 223 -21.55 -16.42 1.52
CA SER A 223 -21.70 -14.99 1.65
C SER A 223 -22.57 -14.37 0.55
N LEU A 224 -22.46 -14.85 -0.69
CA LEU A 224 -23.27 -14.37 -1.82
C LEU A 224 -24.71 -14.90 -1.78
N GLU A 225 -24.93 -16.10 -1.28
CA GLU A 225 -26.27 -16.67 -1.03
C GLU A 225 -27.00 -15.89 0.04
N LYS A 226 -26.34 -15.59 1.16
CA LYS A 226 -26.90 -14.80 2.25
C LYS A 226 -27.23 -13.37 1.83
N THR A 227 -26.38 -12.78 0.97
CA THR A 227 -26.54 -11.41 0.50
C THR A 227 -26.08 -11.32 -0.95
N PRO A 228 -26.99 -11.54 -1.93
CA PRO A 228 -26.67 -11.41 -3.35
C PRO A 228 -26.25 -9.97 -3.67
N ARG A 229 -25.14 -9.83 -4.43
CA ARG A 229 -24.58 -8.50 -4.74
C ARG A 229 -23.66 -8.54 -5.96
N LYS A 230 -23.55 -7.37 -6.62
CA LYS A 230 -22.71 -7.20 -7.81
C LYS A 230 -21.21 -7.11 -7.47
N TYR A 231 -20.85 -6.51 -6.35
CA TYR A 231 -19.47 -6.36 -5.90
C TYR A 231 -19.26 -7.16 -4.62
N LEU A 232 -18.11 -7.83 -4.50
CA LEU A 232 -17.85 -8.70 -3.35
C LEU A 232 -17.89 -7.92 -2.02
N PHE A 233 -17.47 -6.66 -2.05
CA PHE A 233 -17.57 -5.73 -0.93
C PHE A 233 -18.24 -4.44 -1.40
N MET A 234 -19.33 -4.05 -0.73
CA MET A 234 -20.10 -2.86 -1.05
C MET A 234 -20.16 -1.91 0.14
N ASN A 235 -20.27 -0.62 -0.17
CA ASN A 235 -20.58 0.39 0.84
C ASN A 235 -22.08 0.33 1.23
N ALA A 236 -22.48 1.15 2.21
CA ALA A 236 -23.85 1.19 2.72
C ALA A 236 -24.91 1.56 1.65
N ASN A 237 -24.49 2.16 0.53
CA ASN A 237 -25.38 2.53 -0.57
C ASN A 237 -25.43 1.46 -1.68
N GLY A 238 -24.91 0.26 -1.46
CA GLY A 238 -24.88 -0.82 -2.44
C GLY A 238 -23.93 -0.59 -3.62
N LYS A 239 -23.00 0.39 -3.51
CA LYS A 239 -22.01 0.71 -4.53
C LYS A 239 -20.64 0.15 -4.15
N PRO A 240 -19.73 -0.06 -5.12
CA PRO A 240 -18.35 -0.42 -4.80
C PRO A 240 -17.69 0.65 -3.93
N HIS A 241 -16.70 0.23 -3.18
CA HIS A 241 -15.85 1.17 -2.45
C HIS A 241 -14.88 1.87 -3.40
N THR A 242 -14.47 3.09 -3.06
CA THR A 242 -13.18 3.60 -3.52
C THR A 242 -12.06 2.95 -2.71
N ARG A 243 -10.82 2.93 -3.21
CA ARG A 243 -9.67 2.38 -2.47
C ARG A 243 -9.53 2.99 -1.06
N ASN A 244 -9.75 4.29 -0.92
CA ASN A 244 -9.68 4.97 0.38
C ASN A 244 -10.85 4.56 1.30
N SER A 245 -12.08 4.56 0.80
CA SER A 245 -13.24 4.17 1.62
C SER A 245 -13.17 2.70 2.04
N PHE A 246 -12.64 1.80 1.19
CA PHE A 246 -12.38 0.41 1.53
C PHE A 246 -11.35 0.27 2.65
N THR A 247 -10.26 1.02 2.57
CA THR A 247 -9.23 1.03 3.62
C THR A 247 -9.80 1.49 4.97
N LEU A 248 -10.62 2.53 4.97
CA LEU A 248 -11.26 3.03 6.19
C LEU A 248 -12.31 2.04 6.74
N TRP A 249 -13.11 1.45 5.86
CA TRP A 249 -14.10 0.47 6.23
C TRP A 249 -13.46 -0.79 6.80
N THR A 250 -12.48 -1.38 6.11
CA THR A 250 -11.77 -2.57 6.57
C THR A 250 -11.07 -2.32 7.91
N ARG A 251 -10.39 -1.18 8.09
CA ARG A 251 -9.78 -0.82 9.37
C ARG A 251 -10.80 -0.81 10.50
N ARG A 252 -11.99 -0.22 10.29
CA ARG A 252 -13.06 -0.18 11.30
C ARG A 252 -13.57 -1.58 11.65
N VAL A 253 -13.85 -2.40 10.63
CA VAL A 253 -14.34 -3.78 10.80
C VAL A 253 -13.29 -4.63 11.53
N LEU A 254 -12.07 -4.61 11.05
CA LEU A 254 -10.97 -5.42 11.60
C LEU A 254 -10.61 -4.99 13.03
N SER A 255 -10.55 -3.68 13.31
CA SER A 255 -10.25 -3.21 14.66
C SER A 255 -11.32 -3.64 15.68
N ARG A 256 -12.58 -3.71 15.26
CA ARG A 256 -13.68 -4.24 16.11
C ARG A 256 -13.49 -5.74 16.39
N ILE A 257 -13.13 -6.55 15.38
CA ILE A 257 -12.96 -8.00 15.51
C ILE A 257 -11.73 -8.34 16.35
N PHE A 258 -10.63 -7.65 16.10
CA PHE A 258 -9.35 -7.94 16.76
C PHE A 258 -9.17 -7.22 18.09
N GLY A 259 -10.02 -6.23 18.41
CA GLY A 259 -9.95 -5.46 19.64
C GLY A 259 -8.75 -4.50 19.71
N THR A 260 -8.14 -4.18 18.56
CA THR A 260 -6.96 -3.32 18.44
C THR A 260 -6.92 -2.65 17.08
N ASP A 261 -6.12 -1.60 16.90
CA ASP A 261 -5.92 -0.98 15.57
C ASP A 261 -5.29 -1.99 14.60
N PHE A 262 -6.15 -2.59 13.79
CA PHE A 262 -5.77 -3.63 12.82
C PHE A 262 -6.06 -3.16 11.38
N THR A 263 -5.09 -3.33 10.49
CA THR A 263 -5.20 -2.90 9.09
C THR A 263 -4.84 -4.04 8.14
N LEU A 264 -5.23 -3.92 6.87
CA LEU A 264 -4.91 -4.93 5.83
C LEU A 264 -3.41 -5.23 5.70
N VAL A 265 -2.55 -4.26 6.04
CA VAL A 265 -1.09 -4.44 6.02
C VAL A 265 -0.64 -5.51 7.01
N PHE A 266 -1.33 -5.66 8.13
CA PHE A 266 -0.96 -6.68 9.13
C PHE A 266 -1.20 -8.10 8.64
N PHE A 267 -2.22 -8.36 7.81
CA PHE A 267 -2.37 -9.66 7.15
C PHE A 267 -1.13 -10.01 6.34
N ARG A 268 -0.62 -9.06 5.54
CA ARG A 268 0.58 -9.27 4.71
C ARG A 268 1.82 -9.56 5.56
N HIS A 269 2.00 -8.83 6.66
CA HIS A 269 3.11 -9.07 7.58
C HIS A 269 2.97 -10.43 8.28
N ALA A 270 1.79 -10.75 8.81
CA ALA A 270 1.55 -12.01 9.49
C ALA A 270 1.70 -13.20 8.54
N PHE A 271 1.20 -13.09 7.31
CA PHE A 271 1.35 -14.11 6.27
C PHE A 271 2.82 -14.33 5.90
N ALA A 272 3.55 -13.25 5.57
CA ALA A 272 4.96 -13.34 5.22
C ALA A 272 5.81 -13.94 6.36
N THR A 273 5.56 -13.50 7.61
CA THR A 273 6.25 -14.04 8.79
C THR A 273 5.92 -15.52 8.99
N HIS A 274 4.66 -15.92 8.84
CA HIS A 274 4.23 -17.31 8.96
C HIS A 274 4.90 -18.19 7.91
N TYR A 275 4.96 -17.74 6.66
CA TYR A 275 5.65 -18.46 5.58
C TYR A 275 7.14 -18.60 5.87
N VAL A 276 7.83 -17.52 6.25
CA VAL A 276 9.27 -17.55 6.57
C VAL A 276 9.58 -18.49 7.75
N MET A 277 8.69 -18.55 8.75
CA MET A 277 8.93 -19.36 9.97
C MET A 277 8.53 -20.84 9.83
N ASN A 278 7.52 -21.16 9.02
CA ASN A 278 6.92 -22.50 8.96
C ASN A 278 7.21 -23.26 7.66
N ILE A 279 7.68 -22.56 6.64
CA ILE A 279 8.13 -23.21 5.40
C ILE A 279 9.64 -23.17 5.40
N ASP A 280 10.26 -24.34 5.27
CA ASP A 280 11.70 -24.38 5.01
C ASP A 280 11.95 -23.78 3.63
N LEU A 281 12.31 -22.50 3.61
CA LEU A 281 12.62 -21.76 2.37
C LEU A 281 13.74 -22.45 1.58
N ARG A 282 14.52 -23.34 2.21
CA ARG A 282 15.55 -24.14 1.53
C ARG A 282 14.95 -25.22 0.63
N THR A 283 13.68 -25.60 0.86
CA THR A 283 12.95 -26.57 0.02
C THR A 283 12.19 -25.92 -1.12
N MET A 284 12.07 -24.57 -1.12
CA MET A 284 11.40 -23.82 -2.19
C MET A 284 12.39 -23.34 -3.24
N THR A 285 11.98 -23.43 -4.49
CA THR A 285 12.72 -22.78 -5.57
C THR A 285 12.50 -21.26 -5.57
N ASP A 286 13.46 -20.51 -6.09
CA ASP A 286 13.33 -19.05 -6.28
C ASP A 286 12.07 -18.70 -7.09
N ALA A 287 11.68 -19.54 -8.04
CA ALA A 287 10.44 -19.38 -8.80
C ALA A 287 9.19 -19.44 -7.94
N GLN A 288 9.12 -20.38 -7.00
CA GLN A 288 7.98 -20.50 -6.05
C GLN A 288 7.92 -19.32 -5.08
N ILE A 289 9.06 -18.88 -4.55
CA ILE A 289 9.14 -17.70 -3.68
C ILE A 289 8.68 -16.45 -4.44
N LYS A 290 9.14 -16.32 -5.69
CA LYS A 290 8.76 -15.22 -6.57
C LYS A 290 7.26 -15.24 -6.89
N GLU A 291 6.69 -16.41 -7.20
CA GLU A 291 5.26 -16.56 -7.48
C GLU A 291 4.40 -16.08 -6.31
N ILE A 292 4.73 -16.45 -5.07
CA ILE A 292 4.02 -15.97 -3.88
C ILE A 292 4.15 -14.46 -3.73
N SER A 293 5.35 -13.93 -3.93
CA SER A 293 5.59 -12.48 -3.89
C SER A 293 4.77 -11.74 -4.94
N ASP A 294 4.74 -12.25 -6.17
CA ASP A 294 4.00 -11.67 -7.29
C ASP A 294 2.47 -11.69 -7.02
N LYS A 295 1.96 -12.77 -6.45
CA LYS A 295 0.54 -12.88 -6.03
C LYS A 295 0.16 -11.93 -4.90
N MET A 296 1.11 -11.49 -4.10
CA MET A 296 0.90 -10.45 -3.09
C MET A 296 0.92 -9.02 -3.67
N GLY A 297 1.49 -8.80 -4.82
CA GLY A 297 1.58 -7.52 -5.55
C GLY A 297 2.62 -6.58 -4.97
#